data_1ffa0a3a52e134ee712aa4ff648fd84f
#
_entry.id   1ffa0a3a52e134ee712aa4ff648fd84f
#
_cell.length_a   1.000
_cell.length_b   1.000
_cell.length_c   1.000
_cell.angle_alpha   90.00
_cell.angle_beta   90.00
_cell.angle_gamma   90.00
#
_symmetry.space_group_name_H-M   'P 1'
#
loop_
_entity.id
_entity.type
_entity.pdbx_description
1 polymer ?
#
loop_
_entity_poly.entity_id
_entity_poly.type
_entity_poly.pdbx_seq_one_letter_code
_entity_poly.pdbx_strand_id
1 'polypeptide(L)'
;MKKIIKWNKTVSTVILIGIIIIAMMCSNICVRDNYYIKEVFNEEGISSKVNIIPKPMSYQSKEGKFILTKGSAIYIKGNTDEETEQIRWIAEFIRQKLSLSTGFPLDIIDSDKPVNGSIYLTTINSNKELGNEGYEMNTTSKGVKITAYKPEGISRGVQTLRQMLPPEIDSNTVVDNIEWTVAASVIKDKP
;
A
#
# COMPACT_ATOMS: atom_id res chain seq x y z
N MET A 1 56.93 -49.45 11.45
CA MET A 1 56.64 -49.16 12.90
C MET A 1 55.77 -47.93 13.01
N LYS A 2 54.46 -48.07 13.30
CA LYS A 2 53.53 -46.92 13.55
C LYS A 2 53.63 -46.52 15.03
N LYS A 3 54.16 -45.32 15.30
CA LYS A 3 54.14 -44.73 16.64
C LYS A 3 52.70 -44.33 16.99
N ILE A 4 52.10 -45.08 17.93
CA ILE A 4 50.80 -44.70 18.53
C ILE A 4 51.07 -43.65 19.58
N ILE A 5 50.64 -42.40 19.31
CA ILE A 5 50.72 -41.30 20.27
C ILE A 5 49.65 -41.55 21.35
N LYS A 6 50.07 -41.95 22.56
CA LYS A 6 49.20 -42.05 23.72
C LYS A 6 48.86 -40.61 24.20
N TRP A 7 47.69 -40.14 23.86
CA TRP A 7 47.21 -38.86 24.38
C TRP A 7 46.89 -38.96 25.88
N ASN A 8 47.47 -38.04 26.62
CA ASN A 8 47.24 -37.94 28.06
C ASN A 8 45.82 -37.45 28.32
N LYS A 9 45.07 -38.06 29.25
CA LYS A 9 43.67 -37.73 29.55
C LYS A 9 43.49 -36.25 29.88
N THR A 10 44.48 -35.60 30.49
CA THR A 10 44.49 -34.17 30.81
C THR A 10 44.52 -33.28 29.55
N VAL A 11 45.26 -33.66 28.51
CA VAL A 11 45.31 -32.90 27.23
C VAL A 11 43.98 -33.00 26.51
N SER A 12 43.34 -34.16 26.52
CA SER A 12 42.00 -34.37 25.90
C SER A 12 40.92 -33.55 26.59
N THR A 13 40.98 -33.42 27.92
CA THR A 13 39.98 -32.61 28.70
C THR A 13 40.15 -31.13 28.43
N VAL A 14 41.37 -30.62 28.32
CA VAL A 14 41.62 -29.19 28.02
C VAL A 14 41.14 -28.82 26.62
N ILE A 15 41.35 -29.67 25.63
CA ILE A 15 40.88 -29.45 24.27
C ILE A 15 39.34 -29.48 24.21
N LEU A 16 38.70 -30.40 24.95
CA LEU A 16 37.22 -30.45 25.01
C LEU A 16 36.60 -29.20 25.61
N ILE A 17 37.20 -28.69 26.71
CA ILE A 17 36.76 -27.46 27.35
C ILE A 17 36.97 -26.24 26.42
N GLY A 18 38.09 -26.19 25.67
CA GLY A 18 38.35 -25.13 24.71
C GLY A 18 37.29 -25.09 23.60
N ILE A 19 36.89 -26.26 23.06
CA ILE A 19 35.86 -26.38 22.03
C ILE A 19 34.48 -25.92 22.55
N ILE A 20 34.13 -26.25 23.79
CA ILE A 20 32.87 -25.83 24.45
C ILE A 20 32.82 -24.30 24.64
N ILE A 21 33.94 -23.69 25.06
CA ILE A 21 34.04 -22.23 25.23
C ILE A 21 33.90 -21.52 23.87
N ILE A 22 34.54 -22.02 22.82
CA ILE A 22 34.44 -21.48 21.46
C ILE A 22 33.00 -21.62 20.93
N ALA A 23 32.33 -22.74 21.15
CA ALA A 23 30.95 -22.96 20.77
C ALA A 23 29.98 -22.02 21.50
N MET A 24 30.21 -21.77 22.81
CA MET A 24 29.45 -20.79 23.61
C MET A 24 29.70 -19.35 23.16
N MET A 25 30.91 -18.99 22.77
CA MET A 25 31.19 -17.66 22.20
C MET A 25 30.55 -17.45 20.83
N CYS A 26 30.59 -18.45 19.95
CA CYS A 26 29.91 -18.39 18.66
C CYS A 26 28.37 -18.29 18.78
N SER A 27 27.76 -19.02 19.74
CA SER A 27 26.31 -18.94 19.96
C SER A 27 25.87 -17.56 20.52
N ASN A 28 26.70 -16.93 21.37
CA ASN A 28 26.43 -15.58 21.87
C ASN A 28 26.59 -14.50 20.78
N ILE A 29 27.52 -14.68 19.85
CA ILE A 29 27.68 -13.75 18.70
C ILE A 29 26.49 -13.89 17.76
N CYS A 30 26.07 -15.11 17.41
CA CYS A 30 24.91 -15.34 16.54
C CYS A 30 23.58 -14.84 17.14
N VAL A 31 23.40 -14.95 18.46
CA VAL A 31 22.22 -14.43 19.17
C VAL A 31 22.24 -12.90 19.22
N ARG A 32 23.43 -12.28 19.37
CA ARG A 32 23.56 -10.83 19.41
C ARG A 32 23.30 -10.20 18.05
N ASP A 33 23.78 -10.79 16.98
CA ASP A 33 23.52 -10.30 15.63
C ASP A 33 22.03 -10.43 15.24
N ASN A 34 21.36 -11.53 15.65
CA ASN A 34 19.90 -11.66 15.49
C ASN A 34 19.09 -10.68 16.36
N TYR A 35 19.59 -10.30 17.53
CA TYR A 35 18.92 -9.31 18.38
C TYR A 35 19.07 -7.90 17.80
N TYR A 36 20.26 -7.52 17.32
CA TYR A 36 20.48 -6.24 16.63
C TYR A 36 19.68 -6.11 15.33
N ILE A 37 19.61 -7.17 14.55
CA ILE A 37 18.78 -7.19 13.34
C ILE A 37 17.29 -7.06 13.70
N LYS A 38 16.84 -7.69 14.79
CA LYS A 38 15.45 -7.61 15.23
C LYS A 38 15.06 -6.23 15.79
N GLU A 39 15.97 -5.54 16.49
CA GLU A 39 15.71 -4.16 16.94
C GLU A 39 15.74 -3.15 15.79
N VAL A 40 16.66 -3.29 14.84
CA VAL A 40 16.71 -2.42 13.65
C VAL A 40 15.51 -2.63 12.73
N PHE A 41 14.96 -3.86 12.66
CA PHE A 41 13.77 -4.14 11.86
C PHE A 41 12.43 -4.02 12.61
N ASN A 42 12.42 -3.89 13.96
CA ASN A 42 11.19 -3.69 14.75
C ASN A 42 10.85 -2.22 15.03
N GLU A 43 11.78 -1.28 14.83
CA GLU A 43 11.45 0.16 14.94
C GLU A 43 11.04 0.80 13.59
N GLU A 44 11.30 0.14 12.47
CA GLU A 44 10.64 0.44 11.23
C GLU A 44 9.76 -0.76 10.87
N GLY A 45 8.60 -0.86 11.50
CA GLY A 45 7.48 -1.46 10.80
C GLY A 45 7.52 -0.87 9.40
N ILE A 46 7.53 -1.71 8.34
CA ILE A 46 7.40 -1.27 6.96
C ILE A 46 6.10 -0.47 6.89
N SER A 47 6.14 0.75 7.38
CA SER A 47 5.33 1.82 6.90
C SER A 47 5.77 1.95 5.45
N SER A 48 5.07 1.29 4.55
CA SER A 48 5.15 1.62 3.14
C SER A 48 5.03 3.14 3.11
N LYS A 49 6.17 3.82 2.91
CA LYS A 49 6.24 5.27 2.95
C LYS A 49 5.49 5.73 1.71
N VAL A 50 4.19 5.83 1.84
CA VAL A 50 3.32 6.31 0.77
C VAL A 50 3.70 7.77 0.60
N ASN A 51 4.41 8.05 -0.50
CA ASN A 51 4.86 9.39 -0.85
C ASN A 51 3.72 10.16 -1.52
N ILE A 52 2.67 10.49 -0.74
CA ILE A 52 1.60 11.38 -1.19
C ILE A 52 2.06 12.83 -0.96
N ILE A 53 2.01 13.64 -2.00
CA ILE A 53 2.43 15.04 -1.98
C ILE A 53 1.25 15.91 -2.46
N PRO A 54 0.80 16.90 -1.66
CA PRO A 54 1.19 17.15 -0.27
C PRO A 54 0.80 16.00 0.66
N LYS A 55 1.43 15.93 1.84
CA LYS A 55 1.11 14.91 2.84
C LYS A 55 -0.32 15.10 3.35
N PRO A 56 -1.19 14.08 3.30
CA PRO A 56 -2.56 14.21 3.76
C PRO A 56 -2.63 14.43 5.27
N MET A 57 -3.73 15.02 5.74
CA MET A 57 -3.99 15.27 7.15
C MET A 57 -3.92 13.99 7.99
N SER A 58 -4.40 12.87 7.47
CA SER A 58 -4.38 11.58 8.13
C SER A 58 -4.18 10.44 7.14
N TYR A 59 -3.26 9.53 7.45
CA TYR A 59 -3.02 8.29 6.72
C TYR A 59 -2.94 7.12 7.70
N GLN A 60 -3.77 6.12 7.51
CA GLN A 60 -3.77 4.88 8.28
C GLN A 60 -3.61 3.68 7.35
N SER A 61 -2.47 3.01 7.43
CA SER A 61 -2.23 1.75 6.70
C SER A 61 -3.16 0.65 7.20
N LYS A 62 -3.58 -0.23 6.30
CA LYS A 62 -4.37 -1.44 6.57
C LYS A 62 -3.70 -2.63 5.89
N GLU A 63 -4.06 -3.83 6.30
CA GLU A 63 -3.58 -5.04 5.63
C GLU A 63 -4.28 -5.25 4.29
N GLY A 64 -3.50 -5.69 3.28
CA GLY A 64 -3.96 -6.00 1.95
C GLY A 64 -3.75 -4.89 0.94
N LYS A 65 -4.28 -5.11 -0.26
CA LYS A 65 -4.20 -4.18 -1.39
C LYS A 65 -5.41 -4.34 -2.30
N PHE A 66 -5.81 -3.27 -2.96
CA PHE A 66 -6.69 -3.30 -4.12
C PHE A 66 -5.86 -3.61 -5.38
N ILE A 67 -6.41 -4.41 -6.27
CA ILE A 67 -5.81 -4.71 -7.57
C ILE A 67 -6.75 -4.20 -8.64
N LEU A 68 -6.29 -3.22 -9.43
CA LEU A 68 -7.00 -2.73 -10.60
C LEU A 68 -6.80 -3.73 -11.74
N THR A 69 -7.88 -4.17 -12.35
CA THR A 69 -7.89 -5.18 -13.41
C THR A 69 -8.68 -4.72 -14.62
N LYS A 70 -8.60 -5.45 -15.71
CA LYS A 70 -9.42 -5.19 -16.92
C LYS A 70 -10.93 -5.26 -16.64
N GLY A 71 -11.36 -5.99 -15.61
CA GLY A 71 -12.77 -6.07 -15.21
C GLY A 71 -13.20 -5.00 -14.21
N SER A 72 -12.28 -4.11 -13.79
CA SER A 72 -12.61 -3.00 -12.90
C SER A 72 -13.39 -1.92 -13.64
N ALA A 73 -14.26 -1.22 -12.90
CA ALA A 73 -15.04 -0.09 -13.40
C ALA A 73 -14.99 1.07 -12.40
N ILE A 74 -15.40 2.25 -12.81
CA ILE A 74 -15.56 3.44 -11.97
C ILE A 74 -17.05 3.66 -11.75
N TYR A 75 -17.50 3.49 -10.52
CA TYR A 75 -18.86 3.76 -10.10
C TYR A 75 -18.95 5.16 -9.53
N ILE A 76 -20.03 5.87 -9.87
CA ILE A 76 -20.22 7.26 -9.45
C ILE A 76 -21.61 7.46 -8.84
N LYS A 77 -21.72 8.36 -7.85
CA LYS A 77 -23.01 8.86 -7.34
C LYS A 77 -22.84 10.15 -6.58
N GLY A 78 -23.58 11.17 -6.97
CA GLY A 78 -23.76 12.43 -6.24
C GLY A 78 -25.03 12.46 -5.40
N ASN A 79 -25.14 13.44 -4.50
CA ASN A 79 -26.40 13.72 -3.79
C ASN A 79 -27.50 14.28 -4.71
N THR A 80 -27.10 14.89 -5.83
CA THR A 80 -27.98 15.41 -6.88
C THR A 80 -27.51 14.94 -8.23
N ASP A 81 -28.37 15.04 -9.24
CA ASP A 81 -27.99 14.70 -10.63
C ASP A 81 -26.87 15.63 -11.13
N GLU A 82 -26.88 16.91 -10.73
CA GLU A 82 -25.83 17.86 -11.08
C GLU A 82 -24.47 17.44 -10.48
N GLU A 83 -24.43 17.07 -9.19
CA GLU A 83 -23.21 16.56 -8.57
C GLU A 83 -22.76 15.23 -9.24
N THR A 84 -23.69 14.36 -9.63
CA THR A 84 -23.37 13.11 -10.35
C THR A 84 -22.70 13.41 -11.69
N GLU A 85 -23.19 14.39 -12.44
CA GLU A 85 -22.56 14.82 -13.70
C GLU A 85 -21.17 15.45 -13.48
N GLN A 86 -21.01 16.26 -12.44
CA GLN A 86 -19.67 16.81 -12.08
C GLN A 86 -18.69 15.68 -11.72
N ILE A 87 -19.13 14.68 -10.94
CA ILE A 87 -18.31 13.51 -10.62
C ILE A 87 -18.02 12.71 -11.90
N ARG A 88 -18.94 12.61 -12.85
CA ARG A 88 -18.73 11.96 -14.15
C ARG A 88 -17.56 12.59 -14.92
N TRP A 89 -17.46 13.91 -14.97
CA TRP A 89 -16.34 14.62 -15.59
C TRP A 89 -15.00 14.27 -14.90
N ILE A 90 -15.00 14.18 -13.57
CA ILE A 90 -13.80 13.78 -12.80
C ILE A 90 -13.44 12.31 -13.09
N ALA A 91 -14.46 11.43 -13.12
CA ALA A 91 -14.29 10.02 -13.45
C ALA A 91 -13.73 9.82 -14.88
N GLU A 92 -14.21 10.60 -15.84
CA GLU A 92 -13.71 10.57 -17.22
C GLU A 92 -12.24 10.99 -17.31
N PHE A 93 -11.86 12.04 -16.57
CA PHE A 93 -10.47 12.47 -16.50
C PHE A 93 -9.54 11.36 -15.96
N ILE A 94 -9.91 10.72 -14.83
CA ILE A 94 -9.08 9.65 -14.28
C ILE A 94 -9.12 8.40 -15.14
N ARG A 95 -10.28 8.05 -15.74
CA ARG A 95 -10.40 6.95 -16.70
C ARG A 95 -9.40 7.09 -17.83
N GLN A 96 -9.34 8.26 -18.47
CA GLN A 96 -8.39 8.52 -19.54
C GLN A 96 -6.95 8.29 -19.10
N LYS A 97 -6.57 8.81 -17.92
CA LYS A 97 -5.22 8.64 -17.38
C LYS A 97 -4.88 7.18 -17.10
N LEU A 98 -5.77 6.46 -16.43
CA LEU A 98 -5.55 5.05 -16.10
C LEU A 98 -5.55 4.17 -17.34
N SER A 99 -6.46 4.41 -18.29
CA SER A 99 -6.57 3.59 -19.50
C SER A 99 -5.36 3.70 -20.42
N LEU A 100 -4.68 4.84 -20.48
CA LEU A 100 -3.48 5.03 -21.31
C LEU A 100 -2.36 4.07 -20.91
N SER A 101 -2.10 3.88 -19.64
CA SER A 101 -1.01 3.06 -19.13
C SER A 101 -1.41 1.60 -18.88
N THR A 102 -2.66 1.37 -18.44
CA THR A 102 -3.14 0.02 -18.12
C THR A 102 -3.70 -0.74 -19.32
N GLY A 103 -4.21 -0.03 -20.34
CA GLY A 103 -4.99 -0.62 -21.43
C GLY A 103 -6.39 -1.09 -20.99
N PHE A 104 -6.85 -0.75 -19.77
CA PHE A 104 -8.16 -1.18 -19.26
C PHE A 104 -9.27 -0.19 -19.64
N PRO A 105 -10.49 -0.65 -19.99
CA PRO A 105 -11.58 0.22 -20.44
C PRO A 105 -12.15 1.11 -19.34
N LEU A 106 -12.22 0.61 -18.10
CA LEU A 106 -12.69 1.31 -16.89
C LEU A 106 -14.03 2.03 -17.09
N ASP A 107 -15.07 1.27 -17.45
CA ASP A 107 -16.41 1.83 -17.69
C ASP A 107 -16.90 2.70 -16.53
N ILE A 108 -17.58 3.81 -16.82
CA ILE A 108 -18.16 4.70 -15.82
C ILE A 108 -19.65 4.39 -15.70
N ILE A 109 -20.08 4.04 -14.49
CA ILE A 109 -21.42 3.51 -14.20
C ILE A 109 -22.04 4.27 -13.03
N ASP A 110 -23.28 4.77 -13.20
CA ASP A 110 -24.09 5.27 -12.10
C ASP A 110 -24.53 4.13 -11.19
N SER A 111 -24.27 4.25 -9.89
CA SER A 111 -24.71 3.26 -8.92
C SER A 111 -24.77 3.83 -7.51
N ASP A 112 -25.81 3.48 -6.79
CA ASP A 112 -25.97 3.85 -5.39
C ASP A 112 -25.05 3.06 -4.43
N LYS A 113 -24.37 2.04 -4.95
CA LYS A 113 -23.55 1.13 -4.14
C LYS A 113 -22.23 0.80 -4.83
N PRO A 114 -21.13 0.70 -4.03
CA PRO A 114 -19.88 0.21 -4.56
C PRO A 114 -19.97 -1.25 -4.99
N VAL A 115 -19.24 -1.62 -6.04
CA VAL A 115 -19.10 -2.99 -6.52
C VAL A 115 -17.68 -3.47 -6.23
N ASN A 116 -17.53 -4.73 -5.84
CA ASN A 116 -16.23 -5.32 -5.57
C ASN A 116 -15.35 -5.28 -6.83
N GLY A 117 -14.06 -4.99 -6.64
CA GLY A 117 -13.11 -4.86 -7.74
C GLY A 117 -13.16 -3.50 -8.46
N SER A 118 -13.82 -2.49 -7.87
CA SER A 118 -14.05 -1.18 -8.52
C SER A 118 -13.54 0.01 -7.73
N ILE A 119 -13.55 1.16 -8.40
CA ILE A 119 -13.38 2.50 -7.81
C ILE A 119 -14.78 3.11 -7.66
N TYR A 120 -15.11 3.64 -6.49
CA TYR A 120 -16.38 4.29 -6.23
C TYR A 120 -16.18 5.74 -5.78
N LEU A 121 -16.72 6.69 -6.53
CA LEU A 121 -16.64 8.12 -6.32
C LEU A 121 -18.01 8.66 -5.91
N THR A 122 -18.14 9.27 -4.71
CA THR A 122 -19.46 9.68 -4.24
C THR A 122 -19.43 10.88 -3.28
N THR A 123 -20.49 11.71 -3.33
CA THR A 123 -20.75 12.73 -2.32
C THR A 123 -21.79 12.28 -1.27
N ILE A 124 -22.34 11.08 -1.42
CA ILE A 124 -23.35 10.51 -0.50
C ILE A 124 -22.71 10.15 0.84
N ASN A 125 -23.38 10.52 1.94
CA ASN A 125 -22.94 10.25 3.32
C ASN A 125 -21.53 10.77 3.62
N SER A 126 -21.19 11.92 3.09
CA SER A 126 -19.89 12.57 3.25
C SER A 126 -19.78 13.35 4.56
N ASN A 127 -18.55 13.56 5.01
CA ASN A 127 -18.25 14.40 6.17
C ASN A 127 -18.09 15.87 5.75
N LYS A 128 -19.06 16.72 6.13
CA LYS A 128 -19.06 18.16 5.84
C LYS A 128 -17.94 18.93 6.53
N GLU A 129 -17.41 18.42 7.64
CA GLU A 129 -16.33 19.06 8.40
C GLU A 129 -15.03 19.14 7.62
N LEU A 130 -14.86 18.26 6.62
CA LEU A 130 -13.70 18.30 5.72
C LEU A 130 -13.74 19.48 4.73
N GLY A 131 -14.88 20.19 4.65
CA GLY A 131 -15.03 21.33 3.73
C GLY A 131 -15.23 20.90 2.28
N ASN A 132 -15.19 21.86 1.36
CA ASN A 132 -15.52 21.61 -0.04
C ASN A 132 -14.46 20.78 -0.79
N GLU A 133 -13.19 20.96 -0.46
CA GLU A 133 -12.08 20.28 -1.12
C GLU A 133 -11.60 19.04 -0.37
N GLY A 134 -12.09 18.80 0.86
CA GLY A 134 -11.70 17.65 1.67
C GLY A 134 -12.36 16.36 1.21
N TYR A 135 -11.67 15.25 1.47
CA TYR A 135 -12.12 13.91 1.09
C TYR A 135 -11.71 12.85 2.11
N GLU A 136 -12.39 11.73 2.05
CA GLU A 136 -12.00 10.46 2.66
C GLU A 136 -11.79 9.44 1.55
N MET A 137 -10.65 8.74 1.58
CA MET A 137 -10.40 7.59 0.70
C MET A 137 -10.21 6.34 1.54
N ASN A 138 -11.00 5.32 1.26
CA ASN A 138 -10.92 4.02 1.90
C ASN A 138 -10.58 2.97 0.85
N THR A 139 -9.38 2.39 0.97
CA THR A 139 -8.90 1.31 0.10
C THR A 139 -8.90 0.00 0.86
N THR A 140 -9.49 -1.02 0.27
CA THR A 140 -9.52 -2.40 0.76
C THR A 140 -9.24 -3.36 -0.39
N SER A 141 -9.09 -4.65 -0.13
CA SER A 141 -9.00 -5.67 -1.19
C SER A 141 -10.26 -5.74 -2.08
N LYS A 142 -11.38 -5.16 -1.63
CA LYS A 142 -12.64 -5.13 -2.38
C LYS A 142 -12.77 -3.94 -3.32
N GLY A 143 -11.97 -2.89 -3.17
CA GLY A 143 -12.05 -1.69 -4.00
C GLY A 143 -11.54 -0.44 -3.32
N VAL A 144 -11.63 0.67 -4.03
CA VAL A 144 -11.33 2.03 -3.55
C VAL A 144 -12.63 2.82 -3.50
N LYS A 145 -12.94 3.40 -2.33
CA LYS A 145 -14.03 4.34 -2.18
C LYS A 145 -13.49 5.72 -1.84
N ILE A 146 -13.83 6.74 -2.64
CA ILE A 146 -13.55 8.14 -2.38
C ILE A 146 -14.87 8.84 -2.10
N THR A 147 -14.95 9.47 -0.92
CA THR A 147 -16.13 10.19 -0.47
C THR A 147 -15.74 11.62 -0.13
N ALA A 148 -16.47 12.61 -0.63
CA ALA A 148 -16.26 14.02 -0.35
C ALA A 148 -17.58 14.78 -0.24
N TYR A 149 -17.58 15.90 0.49
CA TYR A 149 -18.77 16.72 0.65
C TYR A 149 -19.18 17.39 -0.67
N LYS A 150 -18.20 17.73 -1.51
CA LYS A 150 -18.38 18.33 -2.83
C LYS A 150 -17.54 17.61 -3.89
N PRO A 151 -17.92 17.72 -5.19
CA PRO A 151 -17.14 17.12 -6.28
C PRO A 151 -15.67 17.55 -6.33
N GLU A 152 -15.35 18.77 -5.87
CA GLU A 152 -13.97 19.27 -5.77
C GLU A 152 -13.11 18.36 -4.88
N GLY A 153 -13.65 17.91 -3.75
CA GLY A 153 -12.97 16.96 -2.88
C GLY A 153 -12.78 15.58 -3.54
N ILE A 154 -13.73 15.12 -4.36
CA ILE A 154 -13.55 13.91 -5.18
C ILE A 154 -12.35 14.08 -6.12
N SER A 155 -12.21 15.25 -6.76
CA SER A 155 -11.07 15.56 -7.63
C SER A 155 -9.73 15.47 -6.88
N ARG A 156 -9.66 15.96 -5.62
CA ARG A 156 -8.47 15.82 -4.77
C ARG A 156 -8.17 14.36 -4.44
N GLY A 157 -9.19 13.62 -4.02
CA GLY A 157 -9.04 12.18 -3.70
C GLY A 157 -8.58 11.34 -4.89
N VAL A 158 -9.03 11.66 -6.10
CA VAL A 158 -8.61 11.00 -7.34
C VAL A 158 -7.13 11.25 -7.63
N GLN A 159 -6.60 12.46 -7.36
CA GLN A 159 -5.16 12.74 -7.49
C GLN A 159 -4.34 11.93 -6.47
N THR A 160 -4.85 11.75 -5.25
CA THR A 160 -4.22 10.89 -4.25
C THR A 160 -4.22 9.42 -4.69
N LEU A 161 -5.34 8.92 -5.21
CA LEU A 161 -5.42 7.58 -5.78
C LEU A 161 -4.35 7.34 -6.85
N ARG A 162 -4.18 8.30 -7.78
CA ARG A 162 -3.16 8.24 -8.82
C ARG A 162 -1.74 8.13 -8.22
N GLN A 163 -1.43 8.89 -7.17
CA GLN A 163 -0.11 8.84 -6.51
C GLN A 163 0.14 7.53 -5.75
N MET A 164 -0.91 6.79 -5.41
CA MET A 164 -0.81 5.49 -4.73
C MET A 164 -0.65 4.31 -5.68
N LEU A 165 -0.93 4.47 -6.95
CA LEU A 165 -0.68 3.48 -7.99
C LEU A 165 0.83 3.41 -8.31
N PRO A 166 1.33 2.33 -8.93
CA PRO A 166 2.68 2.27 -9.45
C PRO A 166 3.00 3.48 -10.34
N PRO A 167 4.24 4.02 -10.30
CA PRO A 167 4.59 5.24 -11.04
C PRO A 167 4.44 5.13 -12.55
N GLU A 168 4.42 3.92 -13.08
CA GLU A 168 4.14 3.61 -14.49
C GLU A 168 2.74 4.04 -14.93
N ILE A 169 1.84 4.38 -13.97
CA ILE A 169 0.51 4.93 -14.26
C ILE A 169 0.57 6.26 -15.02
N ASP A 170 1.70 6.95 -14.97
CA ASP A 170 1.91 8.20 -15.68
C ASP A 170 2.42 8.01 -17.13
N SER A 171 2.60 6.76 -17.57
CA SER A 171 2.93 6.44 -18.96
C SER A 171 1.81 6.90 -19.92
N ASN A 172 2.20 7.34 -21.10
CA ASN A 172 1.28 7.66 -22.18
C ASN A 172 1.05 6.47 -23.13
N THR A 173 1.59 5.31 -22.81
CA THR A 173 1.43 4.05 -23.57
C THR A 173 1.18 2.92 -22.58
N VAL A 174 0.53 1.88 -23.04
CA VAL A 174 0.29 0.67 -22.23
C VAL A 174 1.61 0.09 -21.75
N VAL A 175 1.66 -0.22 -20.46
CA VAL A 175 2.82 -0.84 -19.80
C VAL A 175 2.44 -2.25 -19.38
N ASP A 176 3.11 -3.24 -19.96
CA ASP A 176 2.88 -4.65 -19.69
C ASP A 176 3.60 -5.11 -18.40
N ASN A 177 3.13 -6.22 -17.85
CA ASN A 177 3.72 -6.89 -16.68
C ASN A 177 3.76 -6.05 -15.38
N ILE A 178 2.88 -5.07 -15.26
CA ILE A 178 2.67 -4.30 -14.02
C ILE A 178 1.41 -4.81 -13.31
N GLU A 179 1.55 -5.12 -12.02
CA GLU A 179 0.39 -5.33 -11.15
C GLU A 179 -0.07 -3.96 -10.62
N TRP A 180 -1.18 -3.46 -11.16
CA TRP A 180 -1.74 -2.16 -10.80
C TRP A 180 -2.40 -2.22 -9.42
N THR A 181 -1.63 -1.91 -8.38
CA THR A 181 -2.08 -2.08 -6.99
C THR A 181 -2.12 -0.77 -6.22
N VAL A 182 -3.05 -0.69 -5.27
CA VAL A 182 -3.15 0.37 -4.29
C VAL A 182 -3.16 -0.25 -2.90
N ALA A 183 -2.22 0.13 -2.03
CA ALA A 183 -2.15 -0.37 -0.66
C ALA A 183 -3.42 -0.05 0.12
N ALA A 184 -3.93 -1.03 0.88
CA ALA A 184 -5.11 -0.82 1.70
C ALA A 184 -4.83 0.22 2.78
N SER A 185 -5.72 1.21 2.89
CA SER A 185 -5.53 2.36 3.78
C SER A 185 -6.82 3.14 3.99
N VAL A 186 -6.83 3.97 5.02
CA VAL A 186 -7.81 5.03 5.21
C VAL A 186 -7.07 6.36 5.21
N ILE A 187 -7.45 7.25 4.30
CA ILE A 187 -6.88 8.58 4.13
C ILE A 187 -7.97 9.61 4.36
N LYS A 188 -7.66 10.66 5.11
CA LYS A 188 -8.49 11.85 5.23
C LYS A 188 -7.62 13.06 4.95
N ASP A 189 -8.13 13.95 4.15
CA ASP A 189 -7.44 15.18 3.85
C ASP A 189 -8.40 16.36 3.76
N LYS A 190 -7.87 17.52 4.06
CA LYS A 190 -8.56 18.81 4.01
C LYS A 190 -7.55 19.84 3.54
N PRO A 191 -7.35 19.92 2.22
CA PRO A 191 -6.42 20.86 1.60
C PRO A 191 -6.73 22.33 1.90
#